data_07ee554a8c26b3104fb0acaabd45add6
#
_entry.id   07ee554a8c26b3104fb0acaabd45add6
#
_cell.length_a   1.000
_cell.length_b   1.000
_cell.length_c   1.000
_cell.angle_alpha   90.00
_cell.angle_beta   90.00
_cell.angle_gamma   90.00
#
_symmetry.space_group_name_H-M   'P 1'
#
loop_
_entity.id
_entity.type
_entity.pdbx_description
1 polymer ?
#
loop_
_entity_poly.entity_id
_entity_poly.type
_entity_poly.pdbx_seq_one_letter_code
_entity_poly.pdbx_strand_id
1 'polypeptide(L)'
;MTSRGIRNNNPGNIRINANNNWMGTNEDGDDESFVSFTAPAYGIRALSKILLRYYTHHNLKSVSEIINRWAPQHENDTKSYITSVAERVGINSDSHVPLTQEGILELVVRAIIKHENGSQPYSDEIVLSGLHAATRGNVI
;
A
#
# COMPACT_ATOMS: atom_id res chain seq x y z
N MET A 1 -2.73 -19.61 -8.87
CA MET A 1 -1.76 -19.52 -7.76
C MET A 1 -1.84 -18.16 -7.08
N THR A 2 -1.91 -18.17 -5.77
CA THR A 2 -2.03 -16.93 -4.99
C THR A 2 -0.67 -16.23 -4.89
N SER A 3 -0.62 -14.93 -5.13
CA SER A 3 0.61 -14.15 -4.99
C SER A 3 1.09 -14.13 -3.53
N ARG A 4 2.37 -13.83 -3.36
CA ARG A 4 3.01 -13.78 -2.02
C ARG A 4 2.34 -12.76 -1.11
N GLY A 5 2.02 -11.58 -1.64
CA GLY A 5 1.34 -10.54 -0.86
C GLY A 5 -0.04 -10.97 -0.41
N ILE A 6 -0.81 -11.61 -1.27
CA ILE A 6 -2.14 -12.11 -0.91
C ILE A 6 -2.05 -13.20 0.14
N ARG A 7 -1.10 -14.14 0.00
CA ARG A 7 -0.89 -15.22 0.99
C ARG A 7 -0.57 -14.66 2.38
N ASN A 8 0.19 -13.58 2.45
CA ASN A 8 0.62 -12.98 3.72
C ASN A 8 -0.40 -11.98 4.29
N ASN A 9 -1.54 -11.78 3.62
CA ASN A 9 -2.46 -10.69 3.96
C ASN A 9 -1.73 -9.34 3.96
N ASN A 10 -0.72 -9.22 3.10
CA ASN A 10 0.17 -8.07 2.98
C ASN A 10 0.23 -7.66 1.51
N PRO A 11 -0.87 -7.07 0.99
CA PRO A 11 -0.97 -6.82 -0.45
C PRO A 11 -0.01 -5.77 -0.98
N GLY A 12 0.61 -4.98 -0.12
CA GLY A 12 1.66 -4.03 -0.51
C GLY A 12 3.06 -4.62 -0.47
N ASN A 13 3.21 -5.90 -0.09
CA ASN A 13 4.51 -6.55 0.06
C ASN A 13 5.47 -5.76 0.97
N ILE A 14 4.96 -5.34 2.12
CA ILE A 14 5.75 -4.60 3.11
C ILE A 14 6.82 -5.52 3.69
N ARG A 15 8.09 -5.08 3.64
CA ARG A 15 9.20 -5.86 4.16
C ARG A 15 9.26 -5.79 5.68
N ILE A 16 9.73 -6.87 6.28
CA ILE A 16 9.97 -6.92 7.72
C ILE A 16 11.07 -5.89 8.07
N ASN A 17 10.78 -5.06 9.08
CA ASN A 17 11.70 -4.04 9.57
C ASN A 17 11.54 -3.97 11.09
N ALA A 18 12.63 -4.16 11.81
CA ALA A 18 12.64 -4.18 13.28
C ALA A 18 12.17 -2.85 13.90
N ASN A 19 12.24 -1.75 13.13
CA ASN A 19 11.79 -0.44 13.61
C ASN A 19 10.28 -0.24 13.50
N ASN A 20 9.58 -1.16 12.83
CA ASN A 20 8.13 -1.09 12.66
C ASN A 20 7.44 -2.07 13.59
N ASN A 21 6.33 -1.63 14.16
CA ASN A 21 5.49 -2.45 15.03
C ASN A 21 4.05 -2.35 14.53
N TRP A 22 3.75 -3.13 13.48
CA TRP A 22 2.43 -3.08 12.85
C TRP A 22 1.38 -3.78 13.68
N MET A 23 0.18 -3.20 13.70
CA MET A 23 -1.00 -3.85 14.27
C MET A 23 -1.40 -5.05 13.42
N GLY A 24 -1.75 -6.16 14.09
CA GLY A 24 -2.32 -7.31 13.41
C GLY A 24 -1.32 -8.24 12.73
N THR A 25 -0.05 -8.17 13.09
CA THR A 25 0.95 -9.09 12.54
C THR A 25 0.67 -10.53 13.00
N ASN A 26 0.97 -11.47 12.11
CA ASN A 26 0.91 -12.90 12.39
C ASN A 26 2.33 -13.39 12.67
N GLU A 27 2.64 -13.62 13.94
CA GLU A 27 3.97 -14.07 14.36
C GLU A 27 4.30 -15.49 13.91
N ASP A 28 3.27 -16.27 13.58
CA ASP A 28 3.44 -17.63 13.07
C ASP A 28 3.61 -17.67 11.55
N GLY A 29 3.68 -16.52 10.91
CA GLY A 29 3.92 -16.43 9.47
C GLY A 29 5.30 -16.99 9.11
N ASP A 30 5.37 -17.65 7.96
CA ASP A 30 6.58 -18.34 7.51
C ASP A 30 7.42 -17.56 6.50
N ASP A 31 7.04 -16.32 6.19
CA ASP A 31 7.81 -15.48 5.27
C ASP A 31 8.93 -14.77 6.03
N GLU A 32 10.17 -14.98 5.57
CA GLU A 32 11.34 -14.39 6.23
C GLU A 32 11.59 -12.94 5.83
N SER A 33 11.01 -12.48 4.74
CA SER A 33 11.30 -11.16 4.16
C SER A 33 10.13 -10.19 4.28
N PHE A 34 8.91 -10.67 4.18
CA PHE A 34 7.71 -9.85 4.16
C PHE A 34 6.84 -10.11 5.39
N VAL A 35 6.24 -9.04 5.89
CA VAL A 35 5.33 -9.13 7.03
C VAL A 35 4.14 -9.99 6.67
N SER A 36 3.72 -10.86 7.60
CA SER A 36 2.45 -11.57 7.53
C SER A 36 1.47 -10.92 8.48
N PHE A 37 0.24 -10.71 8.03
CA PHE A 37 -0.83 -10.17 8.85
C PHE A 37 -1.91 -11.23 9.09
N THR A 38 -2.67 -11.07 10.16
CA THR A 38 -3.75 -12.01 10.50
C THR A 38 -4.99 -11.82 9.65
N ALA A 39 -5.13 -10.66 9.00
CA ALA A 39 -6.25 -10.37 8.10
C ALA A 39 -5.79 -9.33 7.06
N PRO A 40 -6.40 -9.33 5.86
CA PRO A 40 -5.99 -8.38 4.82
C PRO A 40 -6.22 -6.92 5.19
N ALA A 41 -7.23 -6.61 6.00
CA ALA A 41 -7.46 -5.23 6.42
C ALA A 41 -6.28 -4.65 7.20
N TYR A 42 -5.57 -5.46 7.98
CA TYR A 42 -4.35 -4.99 8.68
C TYR A 42 -3.22 -4.66 7.70
N GLY A 43 -3.04 -5.46 6.67
CA GLY A 43 -2.05 -5.18 5.63
C GLY A 43 -2.37 -3.92 4.84
N ILE A 44 -3.66 -3.71 4.54
CA ILE A 44 -4.13 -2.50 3.85
C ILE A 44 -3.96 -1.27 4.75
N ARG A 45 -4.25 -1.40 6.05
CA ARG A 45 -4.00 -0.34 7.02
C ARG A 45 -2.51 0.08 7.01
N ALA A 46 -1.62 -0.90 7.06
CA ALA A 46 -0.18 -0.63 7.08
C ALA A 46 0.26 0.08 5.80
N LEU A 47 -0.16 -0.40 4.64
CA LEU A 47 0.11 0.24 3.36
C LEU A 47 -0.38 1.69 3.34
N SER A 48 -1.61 1.91 3.76
CA SER A 48 -2.21 3.25 3.80
C SER A 48 -1.44 4.20 4.70
N LYS A 49 -1.00 3.72 5.88
CA LYS A 49 -0.22 4.53 6.81
C LYS A 49 1.15 4.91 6.24
N ILE A 50 1.80 4.01 5.54
CA ILE A 50 3.09 4.32 4.90
C ILE A 50 2.91 5.41 3.84
N LEU A 51 1.90 5.29 2.98
CA LEU A 51 1.63 6.27 1.93
C LEU A 51 1.31 7.65 2.52
N LEU A 52 0.48 7.69 3.56
CA LEU A 52 0.15 8.94 4.24
C LEU A 52 1.39 9.57 4.87
N ARG A 53 2.27 8.75 5.45
CA ARG A 53 3.52 9.25 6.03
C ARG A 53 4.43 9.84 4.95
N TYR A 54 4.54 9.21 3.80
CA TYR A 54 5.29 9.75 2.67
C TYR A 54 4.78 11.15 2.29
N TYR A 55 3.47 11.28 2.24
CA TYR A 55 2.82 12.53 1.86
C TYR A 55 2.98 13.62 2.93
N THR A 56 2.70 13.29 4.19
CA THR A 56 2.64 14.29 5.28
C THR A 56 3.99 14.58 5.92
N HIS A 57 4.84 13.56 6.11
CA HIS A 57 6.13 13.73 6.79
C HIS A 57 7.30 13.92 5.83
N HIS A 58 7.26 13.25 4.69
CA HIS A 58 8.35 13.32 3.71
C HIS A 58 8.07 14.28 2.56
N ASN A 59 6.91 14.92 2.57
CA ASN A 59 6.50 15.92 1.59
C ASN A 59 6.52 15.42 0.15
N LEU A 60 6.20 14.14 -0.05
CA LEU A 60 6.11 13.54 -1.39
C LEU A 60 4.70 13.78 -1.91
N LYS A 61 4.56 14.59 -2.94
CA LYS A 61 3.27 15.15 -3.34
C LYS A 61 2.76 14.69 -4.71
N SER A 62 3.52 13.87 -5.42
CA SER A 62 3.11 13.34 -6.71
C SER A 62 3.19 11.81 -6.70
N VAL A 63 2.51 11.17 -7.65
CA VAL A 63 2.62 9.71 -7.82
C VAL A 63 4.08 9.33 -8.07
N SER A 64 4.79 10.08 -8.92
CA SER A 64 6.20 9.83 -9.18
C SER A 64 7.04 9.81 -7.92
N GLU A 65 6.90 10.83 -7.08
CA GLU A 65 7.68 10.92 -5.84
C GLU A 65 7.35 9.79 -4.87
N ILE A 66 6.06 9.50 -4.71
CA ILE A 66 5.59 8.46 -3.78
C ILE A 66 6.08 7.08 -4.22
N ILE A 67 5.90 6.76 -5.50
CA ILE A 67 6.27 5.43 -6.01
C ILE A 67 7.79 5.27 -6.11
N ASN A 68 8.55 6.32 -6.41
CA ASN A 68 10.01 6.24 -6.38
C ASN A 68 10.53 5.85 -4.99
N ARG A 69 9.88 6.30 -3.94
CA ARG A 69 10.25 5.90 -2.58
C ARG A 69 9.72 4.50 -2.23
N TRP A 70 8.48 4.20 -2.63
CA TRP A 70 7.84 2.92 -2.36
C TRP A 70 8.54 1.77 -3.08
N ALA A 71 8.92 1.96 -4.33
CA ALA A 71 9.48 0.93 -5.21
C ALA A 71 10.72 1.46 -5.93
N PRO A 72 11.89 1.54 -5.26
CA PRO A 72 13.10 2.12 -5.84
C PRO A 72 13.57 1.40 -7.10
N GLN A 73 14.18 2.15 -8.01
CA GLN A 73 14.58 1.66 -9.34
C GLN A 73 15.51 0.45 -9.32
N HIS A 74 16.38 0.34 -8.32
CA HIS A 74 17.32 -0.79 -8.25
C HIS A 74 16.66 -2.13 -7.93
N GLU A 75 15.41 -2.11 -7.49
CA GLU A 75 14.66 -3.32 -7.15
C GLU A 75 13.43 -3.55 -8.03
N ASN A 76 13.02 -2.54 -8.83
CA ASN A 76 11.74 -2.55 -9.54
C ASN A 76 11.84 -1.84 -10.89
N ASP A 77 10.89 -2.14 -11.79
CA ASP A 77 10.60 -1.29 -12.94
C ASP A 77 9.73 -0.13 -12.47
N THR A 78 10.35 0.85 -11.84
CA THR A 78 9.65 1.95 -11.19
C THR A 78 8.88 2.81 -12.17
N LYS A 79 9.43 3.03 -13.37
CA LYS A 79 8.77 3.83 -14.40
C LYS A 79 7.43 3.22 -14.81
N SER A 80 7.41 1.92 -15.04
CA SER A 80 6.19 1.19 -15.37
C SER A 80 5.18 1.23 -14.22
N TYR A 81 5.69 1.12 -13.01
CA TYR A 81 4.87 1.18 -11.79
C TYR A 81 4.20 2.56 -11.66
N ILE A 82 4.97 3.64 -11.82
CA ILE A 82 4.44 5.01 -11.78
C ILE A 82 3.33 5.20 -12.82
N THR A 83 3.59 4.77 -14.05
CA THR A 83 2.61 4.89 -15.14
C THR A 83 1.31 4.14 -14.80
N SER A 84 1.44 2.92 -14.31
CA SER A 84 0.29 2.10 -13.96
C SER A 84 -0.56 2.74 -12.86
N VAL A 85 0.07 3.23 -11.80
CA VAL A 85 -0.64 3.87 -10.69
C VAL A 85 -1.29 5.17 -11.15
N ALA A 86 -0.56 6.02 -11.87
CA ALA A 86 -1.08 7.30 -12.34
C ALA A 86 -2.30 7.12 -13.25
N GLU A 87 -2.24 6.15 -14.16
CA GLU A 87 -3.37 5.84 -15.05
C GLU A 87 -4.61 5.39 -14.27
N ARG A 88 -4.42 4.54 -13.26
CA ARG A 88 -5.54 4.04 -12.47
C ARG A 88 -6.16 5.11 -11.59
N VAL A 89 -5.35 6.03 -11.09
CA VAL A 89 -5.85 7.18 -10.31
C VAL A 89 -6.47 8.23 -11.23
N GLY A 90 -6.03 8.29 -12.48
CA GLY A 90 -6.56 9.24 -13.47
C GLY A 90 -5.95 10.61 -13.39
N ILE A 91 -4.67 10.71 -12.99
CA ILE A 91 -3.95 11.98 -12.90
C ILE A 91 -2.57 11.87 -13.55
N ASN A 92 -1.98 13.02 -13.84
CA ASN A 92 -0.59 13.09 -14.31
C ASN A 92 0.34 12.67 -13.17
N SER A 93 1.36 11.86 -13.48
CA SER A 93 2.28 11.32 -12.49
C SER A 93 3.09 12.37 -11.73
N ASP A 94 3.30 13.54 -12.33
CA ASP A 94 4.09 14.63 -11.72
C ASP A 94 3.22 15.72 -11.08
N SER A 95 1.90 15.61 -11.20
CA SER A 95 0.97 16.57 -10.59
C SER A 95 0.74 16.25 -9.13
N HIS A 96 0.28 17.26 -8.38
CA HIS A 96 -0.08 17.08 -6.99
C HIS A 96 -1.20 16.04 -6.85
N VAL A 97 -0.96 15.02 -6.04
CA VAL A 97 -1.96 14.01 -5.69
C VAL A 97 -2.43 14.27 -4.25
N PRO A 98 -3.69 14.71 -4.05
CA PRO A 98 -4.16 15.06 -2.69
C PRO A 98 -4.47 13.81 -1.87
N LEU A 99 -3.45 13.16 -1.38
CA LEU A 99 -3.53 11.84 -0.75
C LEU A 99 -4.29 11.83 0.57
N THR A 100 -4.47 12.99 1.19
CA THR A 100 -5.28 13.11 2.42
C THR A 100 -6.77 13.06 2.12
N GLN A 101 -7.17 13.20 0.87
CA GLN A 101 -8.56 12.92 0.47
C GLN A 101 -8.73 11.40 0.38
N GLU A 102 -9.66 10.89 1.15
CA GLU A 102 -9.83 9.45 1.33
C GLU A 102 -10.09 8.70 0.02
N GLY A 103 -10.90 9.27 -0.88
CA GLY A 103 -11.16 8.68 -2.19
C GLY A 103 -9.91 8.58 -3.07
N ILE A 104 -9.01 9.54 -2.97
CA ILE A 104 -7.74 9.52 -3.69
C ILE A 104 -6.81 8.46 -3.09
N LEU A 105 -6.71 8.42 -1.78
CA LEU A 105 -5.92 7.39 -1.09
C LEU A 105 -6.41 5.99 -1.48
N GLU A 106 -7.71 5.80 -1.53
CA GLU A 106 -8.30 4.53 -1.92
C GLU A 106 -7.86 4.11 -3.33
N LEU A 107 -7.90 5.03 -4.29
CA LEU A 107 -7.48 4.74 -5.66
C LEU A 107 -6.01 4.34 -5.74
N VAL A 108 -5.15 5.06 -5.01
CA VAL A 108 -3.71 4.75 -4.97
C VAL A 108 -3.46 3.38 -4.32
N VAL A 109 -4.12 3.10 -3.22
CA VAL A 109 -4.00 1.81 -2.51
C VAL A 109 -4.43 0.67 -3.43
N ARG A 110 -5.58 0.79 -4.09
CA ARG A 110 -6.05 -0.25 -5.02
C ARG A 110 -5.10 -0.46 -6.19
N ALA A 111 -4.53 0.63 -6.72
CA ALA A 111 -3.58 0.57 -7.83
C ALA A 111 -2.29 -0.16 -7.42
N ILE A 112 -1.78 0.13 -6.24
CA ILE A 112 -0.58 -0.55 -5.69
C ILE A 112 -0.84 -2.03 -5.50
N ILE A 113 -1.99 -2.39 -4.91
CA ILE A 113 -2.36 -3.80 -4.70
C ILE A 113 -2.39 -4.53 -6.03
N LYS A 114 -3.02 -3.94 -7.04
CA LYS A 114 -3.12 -4.54 -8.37
C LYS A 114 -1.73 -4.74 -9.00
N HIS A 115 -0.88 -3.73 -8.88
CA HIS A 115 0.46 -3.81 -9.46
C HIS A 115 1.32 -4.88 -8.76
N GLU A 116 1.27 -4.92 -7.43
CA GLU A 116 2.09 -5.86 -6.65
C GLU A 116 1.66 -7.32 -6.85
N ASN A 117 0.37 -7.56 -7.04
CA ASN A 117 -0.19 -8.92 -7.01
C ASN A 117 -0.76 -9.39 -8.35
N GLY A 118 -0.82 -8.53 -9.35
CA GLY A 118 -1.46 -8.83 -10.62
C GLY A 118 -2.99 -8.78 -10.55
N SER A 119 -3.55 -8.68 -9.36
CA SER A 119 -4.99 -8.60 -9.13
C SER A 119 -5.27 -7.77 -7.88
N GLN A 120 -6.50 -7.31 -7.75
CA GLN A 120 -7.02 -6.70 -6.52
C GLN A 120 -8.27 -7.49 -6.13
N PRO A 121 -8.12 -8.56 -5.33
CA PRO A 121 -9.22 -9.50 -5.07
C PRO A 121 -10.13 -9.10 -3.90
N TYR A 122 -9.79 -8.05 -3.17
CA TYR A 122 -10.52 -7.70 -1.94
C TYR A 122 -11.82 -6.96 -2.25
N SER A 123 -12.84 -7.22 -1.45
CA SER A 123 -14.10 -6.49 -1.51
C SER A 123 -13.89 -5.03 -1.10
N ASP A 124 -14.83 -4.18 -1.49
CA ASP A 124 -14.83 -2.77 -1.06
C ASP A 124 -14.84 -2.67 0.47
N GLU A 125 -15.59 -3.53 1.12
CA GLU A 125 -15.66 -3.58 2.59
C GLU A 125 -14.30 -3.80 3.23
N ILE A 126 -13.52 -4.75 2.72
CA ILE A 126 -12.18 -5.05 3.25
C ILE A 126 -11.23 -3.88 2.99
N VAL A 127 -11.23 -3.33 1.78
CA VAL A 127 -10.36 -2.20 1.44
C VAL A 127 -10.68 -0.99 2.32
N LEU A 128 -11.96 -0.66 2.45
CA LEU A 128 -12.39 0.48 3.26
C LEU A 128 -12.12 0.27 4.75
N SER A 129 -12.26 -0.96 5.25
CA SER A 129 -11.93 -1.28 6.64
C SER A 129 -10.47 -0.94 6.97
N GLY A 130 -9.55 -1.40 6.12
CA GLY A 130 -8.12 -1.10 6.30
C GLY A 130 -7.80 0.37 6.17
N LEU A 131 -8.40 1.02 5.19
CA LEU A 131 -8.22 2.44 4.93
C LEU A 131 -8.71 3.29 6.10
N HIS A 132 -9.92 3.02 6.60
CA HIS A 132 -10.51 3.74 7.72
C HIS A 132 -9.71 3.52 9.00
N ALA A 133 -9.18 2.34 9.21
CA ALA A 133 -8.32 2.07 10.35
C ALA A 133 -7.05 2.92 10.29
N ALA A 134 -6.53 3.20 9.10
CA ALA A 134 -5.35 4.04 8.92
C ALA A 134 -5.64 5.52 9.13
N THR A 135 -6.84 5.99 8.74
CA THR A 135 -7.19 7.41 8.72
C THR A 135 -8.00 7.85 9.93
N ARG A 136 -8.76 6.93 10.54
CA ARG A 136 -9.71 7.24 11.62
C ARG A 136 -9.41 6.51 12.93
N GLY A 137 -8.32 5.73 12.98
CA GLY A 137 -7.97 4.97 14.17
C GLY A 137 -8.63 3.59 14.21
N ASN A 138 -8.80 3.02 15.39
CA ASN A 138 -9.12 1.63 15.63
C ASN A 138 -10.51 1.19 15.17
N VAL A 139 -10.66 0.90 13.90
CA VAL A 139 -11.95 0.49 13.34
C VAL A 139 -12.00 -1.02 13.07
N ILE A 140 -10.86 -1.66 13.00
CA ILE A 140 -10.82 -3.11 12.73
C ILE A 140 -10.53 -3.93 13.96
#